data_257458b977acb98e114ed6ab92687051
#
_entry.id   257458b977acb98e114ed6ab92687051
#
_cell.length_a   1.000
_cell.length_b   1.000
_cell.length_c   1.000
_cell.angle_alpha   90.00
_cell.angle_beta   90.00
_cell.angle_gamma   90.00
#
_symmetry.space_group_name_H-M   'P 1'
#
loop_
_entity.id
_entity.type
_entity.pdbx_description
1 polymer ?
#
loop_
_entity_poly.entity_id
_entity_poly.type
_entity_poly.pdbx_seq_one_letter_code
_entity_poly.pdbx_strand_id
1 'polypeptide(L)'
;MYKCCIFDLDGTLVNSIYALKRSVDLTLGHFGLGPISIEDTKQFVGDGYKKLVERSLIAYGDKELTYYKEALDVYNEVFKDCCLYKVEAYEGIPQLLDFLKEHGILATVLSNKPHQRALENVAHVFGDHTFDKVYGEREALGIRKKP
;
A
#
# COMPACT_ATOMS: atom_id res chain seq x y z
N MET A 1 -2.82 26.63 15.58
CA MET A 1 -3.51 26.13 14.40
C MET A 1 -2.53 25.27 13.60
N TYR A 2 -2.91 24.06 13.23
CA TYR A 2 -2.07 23.18 12.41
C TYR A 2 -1.98 23.74 11.00
N LYS A 3 -0.78 23.65 10.37
CA LYS A 3 -0.53 24.15 9.02
C LYS A 3 -0.43 23.03 7.99
N CYS A 4 -0.23 21.80 8.43
CA CYS A 4 -0.07 20.62 7.57
C CYS A 4 -0.57 19.37 8.29
N CYS A 5 -1.25 18.51 7.53
CA CYS A 5 -1.60 17.15 7.93
C CYS A 5 -0.79 16.17 7.09
N ILE A 6 -0.18 15.18 7.74
CA ILE A 6 0.55 14.10 7.10
C ILE A 6 -0.23 12.82 7.31
N PHE A 7 -0.63 12.19 6.22
CA PHE A 7 -1.47 10.99 6.23
C PHE A 7 -0.68 9.76 5.77
N ASP A 8 -0.95 8.63 6.38
CA ASP A 8 -0.66 7.34 5.77
C ASP A 8 -1.64 7.09 4.61
N LEU A 9 -1.34 6.14 3.73
CA LEU A 9 -2.17 5.82 2.57
C LEU A 9 -3.01 4.57 2.83
N ASP A 10 -2.37 3.39 2.84
CA ASP A 10 -3.05 2.10 2.96
C ASP A 10 -3.65 1.93 4.36
N GLY A 11 -4.96 1.71 4.45
CA GLY A 11 -5.67 1.56 5.72
C GLY A 11 -5.97 2.87 6.46
N THR A 12 -5.64 4.03 5.87
CA THR A 12 -5.90 5.36 6.44
C THR A 12 -6.71 6.22 5.48
N LEU A 13 -6.18 6.54 4.32
CA LEU A 13 -6.88 7.31 3.27
C LEU A 13 -7.69 6.39 2.36
N VAL A 14 -7.14 5.22 2.03
CA VAL A 14 -7.74 4.27 1.10
C VAL A 14 -7.86 2.87 1.70
N ASN A 15 -8.95 2.20 1.36
CA ASN A 15 -9.09 0.77 1.54
C ASN A 15 -8.46 0.05 0.34
N SER A 16 -7.25 -0.43 0.50
CA SER A 16 -6.49 -1.16 -0.53
C SER A 16 -6.38 -2.67 -0.24
N ILE A 17 -7.09 -3.15 0.77
CA ILE A 17 -6.93 -4.51 1.28
C ILE A 17 -7.18 -5.58 0.20
N TYR A 18 -8.12 -5.34 -0.71
CA TYR A 18 -8.45 -6.29 -1.78
C TYR A 18 -7.36 -6.35 -2.85
N ALA A 19 -6.73 -5.20 -3.17
CA ALA A 19 -5.59 -5.14 -4.09
C ALA A 19 -4.40 -5.91 -3.52
N LEU A 20 -4.09 -5.69 -2.25
CA LEU A 20 -2.99 -6.35 -1.55
C LEU A 20 -3.23 -7.85 -1.42
N LYS A 21 -4.42 -8.26 -0.95
CA LYS A 21 -4.80 -9.67 -0.88
C LYS A 21 -4.68 -10.38 -2.23
N ARG A 22 -5.25 -9.80 -3.29
CA ARG A 22 -5.19 -10.36 -4.64
C ARG A 22 -3.75 -10.55 -5.11
N SER A 23 -2.89 -9.57 -4.86
CA SER A 23 -1.47 -9.65 -5.24
C SER A 23 -0.73 -10.74 -4.48
N VAL A 24 -1.02 -10.89 -3.18
CA VAL A 24 -0.46 -11.99 -2.37
C VAL A 24 -0.99 -13.33 -2.82
N ASP A 25 -2.29 -13.46 -3.09
CA ASP A 25 -2.90 -14.72 -3.57
C ASP A 25 -2.24 -15.21 -4.86
N LEU A 26 -2.05 -14.32 -5.83
CA LEU A 26 -1.39 -14.66 -7.09
C LEU A 26 0.10 -15.00 -6.89
N THR A 27 0.77 -14.30 -5.98
CA THR A 27 2.16 -14.59 -5.64
C THR A 27 2.31 -15.95 -4.96
N LEU A 28 1.51 -16.23 -3.93
CA LEU A 28 1.52 -17.53 -3.24
C LEU A 28 1.11 -18.66 -4.19
N GLY A 29 0.10 -18.43 -5.03
CA GLY A 29 -0.38 -19.40 -6.02
C GLY A 29 0.69 -19.80 -7.05
N HIS A 30 1.64 -18.92 -7.37
CA HIS A 30 2.79 -19.24 -8.22
C HIS A 30 3.64 -20.40 -7.65
N PHE A 31 3.70 -20.50 -6.32
CA PHE A 31 4.44 -21.55 -5.59
C PHE A 31 3.54 -22.69 -5.11
N GLY A 32 2.26 -22.72 -5.51
CA GLY A 32 1.30 -23.70 -5.04
C GLY A 32 0.86 -23.52 -3.58
N LEU A 33 1.01 -22.31 -3.05
CA LEU A 33 0.64 -21.93 -1.67
C LEU A 33 -0.63 -21.05 -1.66
N GLY A 34 -1.20 -20.85 -0.46
CA GLY A 34 -2.33 -19.94 -0.25
C GLY A 34 -3.69 -20.56 -0.56
N PRO A 35 -4.76 -19.77 -0.77
CA PRO A 35 -4.80 -18.27 -0.70
C PRO A 35 -4.74 -17.72 0.73
N ILE A 36 -4.33 -16.45 0.86
CA ILE A 36 -4.29 -15.75 2.15
C ILE A 36 -5.69 -15.29 2.58
N SER A 37 -5.98 -15.29 3.89
CA SER A 37 -7.23 -14.72 4.43
C SER A 37 -7.21 -13.18 4.41
N ILE A 38 -8.38 -12.55 4.49
CA ILE A 38 -8.51 -11.09 4.66
C ILE A 38 -7.91 -10.67 6.01
N GLU A 39 -8.16 -11.44 7.06
CA GLU A 39 -7.69 -11.21 8.42
C GLU A 39 -6.17 -11.19 8.49
N ASP A 40 -5.52 -12.20 7.91
CA ASP A 40 -4.05 -12.26 7.84
C ASP A 40 -3.48 -11.14 6.97
N THR A 41 -4.14 -10.81 5.85
CA THR A 41 -3.72 -9.69 5.03
C THR A 41 -3.69 -8.39 5.85
N LYS A 42 -4.75 -8.12 6.63
CA LYS A 42 -4.82 -6.94 7.52
C LYS A 42 -3.71 -6.92 8.57
N GLN A 43 -3.36 -8.07 9.13
CA GLN A 43 -2.29 -8.18 10.13
C GLN A 43 -0.89 -7.98 9.53
N PHE A 44 -0.69 -8.38 8.29
CA PHE A 44 0.63 -8.38 7.66
C PHE A 44 0.96 -7.07 6.95
N VAL A 45 -0.05 -6.25 6.65
CA VAL A 45 0.10 -4.94 6.00
C VAL A 45 0.64 -3.88 6.97
N GLY A 46 1.34 -2.87 6.44
CA GLY A 46 1.79 -1.68 7.16
C GLY A 46 3.31 -1.48 7.13
N ASP A 47 4.08 -2.56 7.08
CA ASP A 47 5.55 -2.52 7.12
C ASP A 47 6.22 -2.60 5.73
N GLY A 48 5.45 -2.33 4.67
CA GLY A 48 5.88 -2.44 3.28
C GLY A 48 5.72 -3.85 2.71
N TYR A 49 5.79 -3.93 1.35
CA TYR A 49 5.46 -5.15 0.63
C TYR A 49 6.40 -6.33 0.93
N LYS A 50 7.68 -6.06 1.21
CA LYS A 50 8.65 -7.11 1.55
C LYS A 50 8.23 -7.88 2.80
N LYS A 51 7.76 -7.16 3.83
CA LYS A 51 7.26 -7.78 5.06
C LYS A 51 5.91 -8.47 4.85
N LEU A 52 5.06 -7.92 4.00
CA LEU A 52 3.80 -8.58 3.62
C LEU A 52 4.08 -9.94 2.95
N VAL A 53 4.97 -10.00 1.96
CA VAL A 53 5.35 -11.23 1.27
C VAL A 53 6.01 -12.23 2.22
N GLU A 54 6.98 -11.78 3.04
CA GLU A 54 7.68 -12.60 4.04
C GLU A 54 6.69 -13.29 5.00
N ARG A 55 5.82 -12.51 5.64
CA ARG A 55 4.81 -13.00 6.60
C ARG A 55 3.85 -13.97 5.94
N SER A 56 3.44 -13.69 4.70
CA SER A 56 2.54 -14.54 3.94
C SER A 56 3.16 -15.89 3.57
N LEU A 57 4.41 -15.91 3.13
CA LEU A 57 5.14 -17.16 2.85
C LEU A 57 5.24 -18.03 4.11
N ILE A 58 5.68 -17.45 5.23
CA ILE A 58 5.82 -18.17 6.51
C ILE A 58 4.48 -18.77 6.96
N ALA A 59 3.41 -17.96 6.90
CA ALA A 59 2.09 -18.38 7.37
C ALA A 59 1.45 -19.46 6.48
N TYR A 60 1.77 -19.47 5.20
CA TYR A 60 1.11 -20.32 4.21
C TYR A 60 1.97 -21.45 3.63
N GLY A 61 3.08 -21.80 4.29
CA GLY A 61 3.78 -23.06 4.05
C GLY A 61 5.28 -22.97 3.78
N ASP A 62 5.85 -21.78 3.50
CA ASP A 62 7.29 -21.62 3.29
C ASP A 62 7.97 -21.00 4.53
N LYS A 63 8.03 -21.79 5.61
CA LYS A 63 8.61 -21.34 6.90
C LYS A 63 10.10 -20.98 6.81
N GLU A 64 10.82 -21.62 5.90
CA GLU A 64 12.26 -21.43 5.69
C GLU A 64 12.56 -20.29 4.70
N LEU A 65 11.51 -19.65 4.16
CA LEU A 65 11.64 -18.56 3.17
C LEU A 65 12.42 -18.96 1.91
N THR A 66 12.25 -20.20 1.48
CA THR A 66 12.90 -20.79 0.30
C THR A 66 12.58 -19.99 -0.96
N TYR A 67 11.33 -19.54 -1.08
CA TYR A 67 10.83 -18.80 -2.25
C TYR A 67 10.96 -17.29 -2.13
N TYR A 68 11.44 -16.75 -1.00
CA TYR A 68 11.32 -15.32 -0.68
C TYR A 68 11.84 -14.38 -1.76
N LYS A 69 13.04 -14.64 -2.28
CA LYS A 69 13.65 -13.79 -3.30
C LYS A 69 12.81 -13.76 -4.58
N GLU A 70 12.43 -14.94 -5.08
CA GLU A 70 11.61 -15.07 -6.29
C GLU A 70 10.20 -14.51 -6.05
N ALA A 71 9.63 -14.72 -4.87
CA ALA A 71 8.31 -14.20 -4.50
C ALA A 71 8.25 -12.67 -4.50
N LEU A 72 9.33 -11.97 -4.16
CA LEU A 72 9.40 -10.51 -4.28
C LEU A 72 9.32 -10.06 -5.75
N ASP A 73 10.00 -10.76 -6.65
CA ASP A 73 9.97 -10.46 -8.08
C ASP A 73 8.56 -10.73 -8.65
N VAL A 74 7.98 -11.90 -8.34
CA VAL A 74 6.61 -12.26 -8.74
C VAL A 74 5.60 -11.24 -8.19
N TYR A 75 5.70 -10.89 -6.92
CA TYR A 75 4.80 -9.89 -6.31
C TYR A 75 4.88 -8.54 -7.03
N ASN A 76 6.07 -8.06 -7.34
CA ASN A 76 6.27 -6.79 -8.02
C ASN A 76 5.63 -6.78 -9.42
N GLU A 77 5.74 -7.88 -10.17
CA GLU A 77 5.07 -8.00 -11.48
C GLU A 77 3.55 -8.04 -11.35
N VAL A 78 3.04 -8.91 -10.48
CA VAL A 78 1.59 -9.03 -10.22
C VAL A 78 0.99 -7.73 -9.71
N PHE A 79 1.69 -7.02 -8.84
CA PHE A 79 1.17 -5.80 -8.23
C PHE A 79 0.99 -4.65 -9.23
N LYS A 80 1.72 -4.64 -10.34
CA LYS A 80 1.51 -3.66 -11.43
C LYS A 80 0.05 -3.69 -11.92
N ASP A 81 -0.52 -4.88 -12.07
CA ASP A 81 -1.87 -5.07 -12.58
C ASP A 81 -2.94 -5.01 -11.49
N CYS A 82 -2.57 -5.31 -10.25
CA CYS A 82 -3.51 -5.42 -9.14
C CYS A 82 -3.60 -4.17 -8.28
N CYS A 83 -2.66 -3.23 -8.37
CA CYS A 83 -2.51 -2.13 -7.39
C CYS A 83 -3.71 -1.18 -7.27
N LEU A 84 -4.60 -1.16 -8.27
CA LEU A 84 -5.82 -0.35 -8.27
C LEU A 84 -7.10 -1.20 -8.07
N TYR A 85 -6.96 -2.51 -7.88
CA TYR A 85 -8.12 -3.40 -7.77
C TYR A 85 -8.95 -3.11 -6.51
N LYS A 86 -10.18 -2.63 -6.70
CA LYS A 86 -11.11 -2.27 -5.62
C LYS A 86 -10.50 -1.33 -4.56
N VAL A 87 -9.65 -0.39 -5.01
CA VAL A 87 -9.08 0.63 -4.14
C VAL A 87 -10.03 1.82 -4.11
N GLU A 88 -10.49 2.18 -2.91
CA GLU A 88 -11.48 3.23 -2.68
C GLU A 88 -11.09 4.08 -1.47
N ALA A 89 -11.50 5.35 -1.45
CA ALA A 89 -11.36 6.19 -0.27
C ALA A 89 -12.23 5.66 0.88
N TYR A 90 -11.75 5.77 2.10
CA TYR A 90 -12.64 5.59 3.25
C TYR A 90 -13.67 6.70 3.32
N GLU A 91 -14.84 6.36 3.88
CA GLU A 91 -15.92 7.31 4.11
C GLU A 91 -15.43 8.52 4.93
N GLY A 92 -15.83 9.72 4.51
CA GLY A 92 -15.44 10.96 5.16
C GLY A 92 -14.08 11.53 4.74
N ILE A 93 -13.23 10.77 4.05
CA ILE A 93 -11.91 11.26 3.60
C ILE A 93 -12.04 12.39 2.57
N PRO A 94 -12.87 12.30 1.51
CA PRO A 94 -13.05 13.40 0.58
C PRO A 94 -13.48 14.70 1.28
N GLN A 95 -14.45 14.62 2.18
CA GLN A 95 -14.96 15.77 2.95
C GLN A 95 -13.87 16.38 3.86
N LEU A 96 -13.04 15.55 4.48
CA LEU A 96 -11.89 16.00 5.27
C LEU A 96 -10.89 16.75 4.40
N LEU A 97 -10.58 16.26 3.21
CA LEU A 97 -9.63 16.90 2.30
C LEU A 97 -10.15 18.25 1.80
N ASP A 98 -11.45 18.34 1.48
CA ASP A 98 -12.09 19.61 1.13
C ASP A 98 -12.02 20.60 2.29
N PHE A 99 -12.33 20.16 3.51
CA PHE A 99 -12.21 21.00 4.71
C PHE A 99 -10.77 21.53 4.91
N LEU A 100 -9.75 20.70 4.76
CA LEU A 100 -8.35 21.12 4.91
C LEU A 100 -7.99 22.18 3.87
N LYS A 101 -8.40 21.98 2.61
CA LYS A 101 -8.17 22.91 1.51
C LYS A 101 -8.84 24.26 1.76
N GLU A 102 -10.11 24.28 2.20
CA GLU A 102 -10.85 25.51 2.51
C GLU A 102 -10.21 26.32 3.65
N HIS A 103 -9.54 25.63 4.58
CA HIS A 103 -8.86 26.26 5.73
C HIS A 103 -7.37 26.54 5.49
N GLY A 104 -6.87 26.32 4.25
CA GLY A 104 -5.46 26.55 3.92
C GLY A 104 -4.48 25.64 4.67
N ILE A 105 -4.92 24.44 5.03
CA ILE A 105 -4.10 23.42 5.71
C ILE A 105 -3.55 22.48 4.65
N LEU A 106 -2.23 22.36 4.55
CA LEU A 106 -1.57 21.46 3.60
C LEU A 106 -1.88 20.00 3.92
N ALA A 107 -2.10 19.19 2.88
CA ALA A 107 -2.31 17.76 2.99
C ALA A 107 -1.18 17.00 2.28
N THR A 108 -0.48 16.14 3.00
CA THR A 108 0.67 15.38 2.50
C THR A 108 0.48 13.89 2.79
N VAL A 109 0.83 13.05 1.83
CA VAL A 109 0.85 11.57 2.00
C VAL A 109 2.27 11.12 2.27
N LEU A 110 2.45 10.27 3.29
CA LEU A 110 3.69 9.57 3.61
C LEU A 110 3.40 8.09 3.82
N SER A 111 3.84 7.24 2.90
CA SER A 111 3.51 5.82 2.86
C SER A 111 4.74 4.91 2.76
N ASN A 112 4.63 3.70 3.32
CA ASN A 112 5.59 2.62 3.12
C ASN A 112 5.41 1.88 1.79
N LYS A 113 4.43 2.28 0.99
CA LYS A 113 4.18 1.78 -0.37
C LYS A 113 5.26 2.28 -1.32
N PRO A 114 5.69 1.49 -2.33
CA PRO A 114 6.58 1.99 -3.38
C PRO A 114 6.05 3.30 -3.98
N HIS A 115 6.92 4.30 -4.14
CA HIS A 115 6.52 5.67 -4.48
C HIS A 115 5.62 5.76 -5.71
N GLN A 116 5.99 5.09 -6.80
CA GLN A 116 5.18 5.10 -8.02
C GLN A 116 3.78 4.54 -7.79
N ARG A 117 3.65 3.47 -6.99
CA ARG A 117 2.35 2.87 -6.66
C ARG A 117 1.52 3.76 -5.75
N ALA A 118 2.16 4.52 -4.85
CA ALA A 118 1.47 5.52 -4.03
C ALA A 118 0.88 6.64 -4.90
N LEU A 119 1.65 7.15 -5.86
CA LEU A 119 1.17 8.16 -6.82
C LEU A 119 -0.03 7.65 -7.63
N GLU A 120 0.05 6.43 -8.18
CA GLU A 120 -1.03 5.83 -8.96
C GLU A 120 -2.32 5.64 -8.14
N ASN A 121 -2.21 5.19 -6.88
CA ASN A 121 -3.36 5.05 -6.00
C ASN A 121 -3.99 6.41 -5.67
N VAL A 122 -3.18 7.41 -5.35
CA VAL A 122 -3.66 8.76 -5.04
C VAL A 122 -4.37 9.37 -6.27
N ALA A 123 -3.75 9.30 -7.44
CA ALA A 123 -4.35 9.82 -8.67
C ALA A 123 -5.67 9.10 -9.03
N HIS A 124 -5.70 7.77 -8.87
CA HIS A 124 -6.89 6.96 -9.15
C HIS A 124 -8.09 7.31 -8.24
N VAL A 125 -7.83 7.49 -6.94
CA VAL A 125 -8.90 7.64 -5.94
C VAL A 125 -9.31 9.10 -5.73
N PHE A 126 -8.34 10.01 -5.74
CA PHE A 126 -8.56 11.42 -5.38
C PHE A 126 -8.33 12.40 -6.55
N GLY A 127 -7.77 11.93 -7.66
CA GLY A 127 -7.35 12.77 -8.77
C GLY A 127 -5.99 13.44 -8.54
N ASP A 128 -5.50 14.07 -9.60
CA ASP A 128 -4.26 14.85 -9.54
C ASP A 128 -4.47 16.15 -8.73
N HIS A 129 -3.43 16.57 -8.03
CA HIS A 129 -3.41 17.83 -7.28
C HIS A 129 -4.29 17.90 -6.01
N THR A 130 -4.79 16.78 -5.49
CA THR A 130 -5.55 16.77 -4.23
C THR A 130 -4.62 16.93 -3.02
N PHE A 131 -3.39 16.41 -3.11
CA PHE A 131 -2.38 16.52 -2.07
C PHE A 131 -1.23 17.44 -2.50
N ASP A 132 -0.71 18.23 -1.56
CA ASP A 132 0.46 19.09 -1.82
C ASP A 132 1.72 18.28 -2.09
N LYS A 133 1.88 17.13 -1.42
CA LYS A 133 2.99 16.18 -1.61
C LYS A 133 2.52 14.75 -1.39
N VAL A 134 3.10 13.84 -2.16
CA VAL A 134 2.93 12.38 -1.99
C VAL A 134 4.32 11.75 -1.94
N TYR A 135 4.63 11.07 -0.83
CA TYR A 135 5.89 10.37 -0.63
C TYR A 135 5.62 8.89 -0.34
N GLY A 136 6.23 8.03 -1.14
CA GLY A 136 6.34 6.60 -0.91
C GLY A 136 7.81 6.19 -0.79
N GLU A 137 8.05 4.91 -0.51
CA GLU A 137 9.38 4.33 -0.41
C GLU A 137 10.15 4.45 -1.74
N ARG A 138 11.42 4.88 -1.68
CA ARG A 138 12.34 4.99 -2.81
C ARG A 138 13.69 4.41 -2.42
N GLU A 139 13.85 3.10 -2.50
CA GLU A 139 15.09 2.41 -2.13
C GLU A 139 16.33 2.95 -2.84
N ALA A 140 16.23 3.21 -4.15
CA ALA A 140 17.34 3.71 -4.97
C ALA A 140 17.90 5.07 -4.49
N LEU A 141 17.10 5.84 -3.75
CA LEU A 141 17.50 7.13 -3.18
C LEU A 141 17.79 7.05 -1.68
N GLY A 142 17.81 5.84 -1.10
CA GLY A 142 17.94 5.66 0.35
C GLY A 142 16.76 6.19 1.16
N ILE A 143 15.68 6.59 0.50
CA ILE A 143 14.44 7.05 1.14
C ILE A 143 13.66 5.81 1.54
N ARG A 144 13.80 5.47 2.80
CA ARG A 144 13.11 4.36 3.43
C ARG A 144 11.78 4.83 4.00
N LYS A 145 11.00 3.85 4.41
CA LYS A 145 9.74 4.04 5.07
C LYS A 145 9.83 4.98 6.27
N LYS A 146 8.69 5.53 6.62
CA LYS A 146 8.51 6.21 7.91
C LYS A 146 8.85 5.26 9.06
N PRO A 147 9.36 5.78 10.17
CA PRO A 147 9.69 5.02 11.36
C PRO A 147 8.50 4.27 11.94
#